data_3341dd035d29ba1298f34dea5ca831ee
#
_entry.id   3341dd035d29ba1298f34dea5ca831ee
#
_cell.length_a   1.000
_cell.length_b   1.000
_cell.length_c   1.000
_cell.angle_alpha   90.00
_cell.angle_beta   90.00
_cell.angle_gamma   90.00
#
_symmetry.space_group_name_H-M   'P 1'
#
loop_
_entity.id
_entity.type
_entity.pdbx_description
1 polymer ?
#
loop_
_entity_poly.entity_id
_entity_poly.type
_entity_poly.pdbx_seq_one_letter_code
_entity_poly.pdbx_strand_id
1 'polypeptide(L)'
;MAIHIVTDSTACLPQGYAEEHGVTVIPLKVSVDGEYFRDGIDIANDEFYRRLVAGAKAGSTQPSPEEFASAYRAILDKDPEGDIISLHISSRMSGTLNSALTGRNQLDTVHVQFVDTLNAALGVGFPAMRAVELAEAGAPLAQVIAEVEALVQRTHTYFVLDSLTYLERGGRIGKAAAIAASILKIKPVLTYIDGVTDVMDRPRTKKVALERLWAIIDKHMQKGVEYVGFHYGANRTEVEGFQREFTSRYNVPSILTQLGPVVGTYSGPDMIGIVIVEKKSQ
;
A
#
# COMPACT_ATOMS: atom_id res chain seq x y z
N MET A 1 -6.47 -9.98 26.19
CA MET A 1 -5.35 -9.09 25.88
C MET A 1 -5.78 -8.22 24.73
N ALA A 2 -5.43 -6.91 24.74
CA ALA A 2 -5.69 -6.06 23.58
C ALA A 2 -4.70 -6.38 22.48
N ILE A 3 -5.12 -6.18 21.23
CA ILE A 3 -4.26 -6.34 20.04
C ILE A 3 -4.11 -4.96 19.40
N HIS A 4 -2.88 -4.47 19.38
CA HIS A 4 -2.51 -3.18 18.79
C HIS A 4 -2.00 -3.36 17.37
N ILE A 5 -2.50 -2.55 16.46
CA ILE A 5 -2.12 -2.62 15.05
C ILE A 5 -1.11 -1.53 14.73
N VAL A 6 0.03 -1.95 14.19
CA VAL A 6 1.10 -1.07 13.69
C VAL A 6 1.27 -1.30 12.19
N THR A 7 1.34 -0.22 11.43
CA THR A 7 1.64 -0.26 10.00
C THR A 7 2.59 0.86 9.64
N ASP A 8 2.86 1.07 8.37
CA ASP A 8 3.66 2.18 7.87
C ASP A 8 2.86 3.09 6.92
N SER A 9 3.38 4.28 6.65
CA SER A 9 2.66 5.28 5.86
C SER A 9 2.32 4.85 4.43
N THR A 10 2.99 3.80 3.91
CA THR A 10 2.67 3.27 2.58
C THR A 10 1.35 2.50 2.53
N ALA A 11 0.71 2.22 3.68
CA ALA A 11 -0.61 1.56 3.75
C ALA A 11 -1.72 2.39 3.09
N CYS A 12 -1.53 3.70 2.94
CA CYS A 12 -2.50 4.61 2.33
C CYS A 12 -3.92 4.44 2.92
N LEU A 13 -4.01 4.31 4.24
CA LEU A 13 -5.28 4.20 4.95
C LEU A 13 -6.19 5.39 4.63
N PRO A 14 -7.54 5.21 4.66
CA PRO A 14 -8.47 6.32 4.56
C PRO A 14 -8.15 7.41 5.60
N GLN A 15 -8.40 8.65 5.22
CA GLN A 15 -8.18 9.79 6.12
C GLN A 15 -8.97 9.63 7.43
N GLY A 16 -8.29 9.82 8.56
CA GLY A 16 -8.88 9.70 9.90
C GLY A 16 -8.97 8.26 10.42
N TYR A 17 -8.82 7.24 9.57
CA TYR A 17 -8.98 5.83 9.98
C TYR A 17 -8.01 5.43 11.09
N ALA A 18 -6.75 5.84 10.98
CA ALA A 18 -5.73 5.47 11.96
C ALA A 18 -6.01 6.04 13.35
N GLU A 19 -6.44 7.29 13.41
CA GLU A 19 -6.82 7.96 14.67
C GLU A 19 -8.09 7.38 15.26
N GLU A 20 -9.10 7.10 14.44
CA GLU A 20 -10.40 6.55 14.87
C GLU A 20 -10.26 5.16 15.50
N HIS A 21 -9.38 4.32 14.93
CA HIS A 21 -9.19 2.94 15.35
C HIS A 21 -7.89 2.67 16.13
N GLY A 22 -7.16 3.73 16.52
CA GLY A 22 -5.94 3.59 17.30
C GLY A 22 -4.79 2.85 16.60
N VAL A 23 -4.75 2.90 15.25
CA VAL A 23 -3.67 2.30 14.47
C VAL A 23 -2.42 3.17 14.57
N THR A 24 -1.29 2.57 14.94
CA THR A 24 0.00 3.27 14.95
C THR A 24 0.61 3.20 13.55
N VAL A 25 0.73 4.36 12.88
CA VAL A 25 1.34 4.47 11.55
C VAL A 25 2.76 5.01 11.69
N ILE A 26 3.75 4.22 11.29
CA ILE A 26 5.16 4.63 11.28
C ILE A 26 5.46 5.34 9.95
N PRO A 27 5.80 6.64 9.98
CA PRO A 27 6.03 7.38 8.75
C PRO A 27 7.37 7.00 8.11
N LEU A 28 7.35 6.66 6.83
CA LEU A 28 8.55 6.68 6.01
C LEU A 28 8.96 8.16 5.78
N LYS A 29 10.12 8.37 5.19
CA LYS A 29 10.58 9.72 4.82
C LYS A 29 10.64 9.85 3.31
N VAL A 30 10.15 10.96 2.80
CA VAL A 30 10.27 11.36 1.40
C VAL A 30 11.28 12.52 1.31
N SER A 31 12.14 12.50 0.31
CA SER A 31 12.95 13.66 -0.06
C SER A 31 12.39 14.30 -1.33
N VAL A 32 12.31 15.63 -1.35
CA VAL A 32 11.90 16.41 -2.50
C VAL A 32 12.92 17.51 -2.70
N ASP A 33 13.66 17.46 -3.82
CA ASP A 33 14.78 18.39 -4.13
C ASP A 33 15.81 18.54 -3.01
N GLY A 34 16.06 17.46 -2.25
CA GLY A 34 17.02 17.40 -1.15
C GLY A 34 16.46 17.77 0.22
N GLU A 35 15.23 18.26 0.33
CA GLU A 35 14.51 18.43 1.59
C GLU A 35 13.84 17.13 2.02
N TYR A 36 13.86 16.83 3.34
CA TYR A 36 13.31 15.60 3.89
C TYR A 36 12.04 15.87 4.71
N PHE A 37 11.03 15.06 4.48
CA PHE A 37 9.72 15.16 5.13
C PHE A 37 9.26 13.76 5.60
N ARG A 38 8.58 13.72 6.76
CA ARG A 38 7.84 12.51 7.17
C ARG A 38 6.58 12.39 6.31
N ASP A 39 6.42 11.23 5.70
CA ASP A 39 5.31 10.92 4.78
C ASP A 39 3.95 11.06 5.48
N GLY A 40 3.08 11.87 4.90
CA GLY A 40 1.74 12.14 5.44
C GLY A 40 1.70 13.04 6.68
N ILE A 41 2.85 13.56 7.16
CA ILE A 41 2.94 14.42 8.37
C ILE A 41 3.49 15.80 8.02
N ASP A 42 4.69 15.88 7.44
CA ASP A 42 5.39 17.16 7.25
C ASP A 42 5.10 17.77 5.87
N ILE A 43 4.56 17.00 4.95
CA ILE A 43 4.17 17.45 3.62
C ILE A 43 2.80 16.87 3.26
N ALA A 44 1.89 17.74 2.84
CA ALA A 44 0.58 17.32 2.32
C ALA A 44 0.73 16.65 0.94
N ASN A 45 -0.08 15.63 0.66
CA ASN A 45 -0.06 14.92 -0.61
C ASN A 45 -0.17 15.86 -1.82
N ASP A 46 -1.12 16.81 -1.78
CA ASP A 46 -1.31 17.76 -2.89
C ASP A 46 -0.09 18.64 -3.15
N GLU A 47 0.60 19.08 -2.09
CA GLU A 47 1.84 19.84 -2.21
C GLU A 47 2.97 18.99 -2.81
N PHE A 48 3.10 17.75 -2.37
CA PHE A 48 4.05 16.81 -2.94
C PHE A 48 3.80 16.62 -4.44
N TYR A 49 2.56 16.32 -4.84
CA TYR A 49 2.23 16.12 -6.24
C TYR A 49 2.38 17.38 -7.07
N ARG A 50 2.07 18.55 -6.53
CA ARG A 50 2.31 19.83 -7.19
C ARG A 50 3.80 20.02 -7.51
N ARG A 51 4.69 19.74 -6.57
CA ARG A 51 6.16 19.80 -6.79
C ARG A 51 6.60 18.73 -7.78
N LEU A 52 6.08 17.51 -7.69
CA LEU A 52 6.44 16.41 -8.60
C LEU A 52 6.06 16.71 -10.04
N VAL A 53 4.86 17.26 -10.27
CA VAL A 53 4.41 17.72 -11.61
C VAL A 53 5.27 18.87 -12.13
N ALA A 54 5.75 19.75 -11.25
CA ALA A 54 6.69 20.82 -11.60
C ALA A 54 8.12 20.31 -11.91
N GLY A 55 8.37 19.00 -11.79
CA GLY A 55 9.64 18.36 -12.15
C GLY A 55 10.60 18.15 -10.97
N ALA A 56 10.14 18.28 -9.73
CA ALA A 56 10.95 18.00 -8.54
C ALA A 56 11.50 16.57 -8.55
N LYS A 57 12.70 16.40 -8.01
CA LYS A 57 13.31 15.08 -7.81
C LYS A 57 12.91 14.55 -6.44
N ALA A 58 12.22 13.42 -6.44
CA ALA A 58 11.80 12.76 -5.21
C ALA A 58 12.56 11.45 -4.97
N GLY A 59 12.76 11.13 -3.71
CA GLY A 59 13.31 9.87 -3.22
C GLY A 59 12.65 9.48 -1.91
N SER A 60 12.91 8.28 -1.39
CA SER A 60 12.40 7.87 -0.09
C SER A 60 13.42 7.09 0.72
N THR A 61 13.22 7.07 2.05
CA THR A 61 13.95 6.22 2.98
C THR A 61 12.98 5.53 3.92
N GLN A 62 13.30 4.29 4.27
CA GLN A 62 12.56 3.53 5.29
C GLN A 62 12.73 4.15 6.68
N PRO A 63 11.83 3.88 7.63
CA PRO A 63 12.03 4.24 9.03
C PRO A 63 13.23 3.51 9.63
N SER A 64 13.87 4.10 10.61
CA SER A 64 14.96 3.46 11.35
C SER A 64 14.42 2.40 12.33
N PRO A 65 15.25 1.42 12.75
CA PRO A 65 14.89 0.49 13.80
C PRO A 65 14.48 1.19 15.12
N GLU A 66 15.09 2.30 15.47
CA GLU A 66 14.78 3.05 16.68
C GLU A 66 13.38 3.69 16.63
N GLU A 67 12.93 4.17 15.46
CA GLU A 67 11.57 4.69 15.30
C GLU A 67 10.53 3.59 15.58
N PHE A 68 10.78 2.35 15.14
CA PHE A 68 9.94 1.18 15.46
C PHE A 68 10.03 0.80 16.93
N ALA A 69 11.24 0.71 17.50
CA ALA A 69 11.43 0.38 18.92
C ALA A 69 10.71 1.37 19.83
N SER A 70 10.81 2.67 19.53
CA SER A 70 10.12 3.73 20.27
C SER A 70 8.59 3.58 20.20
N ALA A 71 8.05 3.26 19.01
CA ALA A 71 6.62 3.06 18.85
C ALA A 71 6.11 1.84 19.61
N TYR A 72 6.80 0.70 19.51
CA TYR A 72 6.43 -0.51 20.26
C TYR A 72 6.54 -0.29 21.76
N ARG A 73 7.60 0.36 22.23
CA ARG A 73 7.77 0.71 23.66
C ARG A 73 6.62 1.59 24.14
N ALA A 74 6.23 2.61 23.39
CA ALA A 74 5.13 3.50 23.74
C ALA A 74 3.77 2.79 23.83
N ILE A 75 3.57 1.70 23.07
CA ILE A 75 2.38 0.83 23.18
C ILE A 75 2.46 -0.02 24.44
N LEU A 76 3.58 -0.74 24.63
CA LEU A 76 3.78 -1.67 25.74
C LEU A 76 3.88 -0.97 27.11
N ASP A 77 4.34 0.28 27.16
CA ASP A 77 4.32 1.08 28.41
C ASP A 77 2.89 1.39 28.88
N LYS A 78 1.93 1.44 27.96
CA LYS A 78 0.49 1.65 28.25
C LYS A 78 -0.26 0.35 28.48
N ASP A 79 0.12 -0.70 27.78
CA ASP A 79 -0.49 -2.02 27.84
C ASP A 79 0.61 -3.11 27.80
N PRO A 80 1.24 -3.42 28.98
CA PRO A 80 2.38 -4.34 29.05
C PRO A 80 2.06 -5.79 28.62
N GLU A 81 0.81 -6.19 28.70
CA GLU A 81 0.34 -7.53 28.31
C GLU A 81 -0.29 -7.53 26.91
N GLY A 82 -0.32 -6.37 26.23
CA GLY A 82 -0.90 -6.23 24.89
C GLY A 82 -0.04 -6.87 23.82
N ASP A 83 -0.69 -7.46 22.83
CA ASP A 83 -0.03 -7.98 21.64
C ASP A 83 0.03 -6.91 20.54
N ILE A 84 1.09 -6.91 19.74
CA ILE A 84 1.25 -6.01 18.60
C ILE A 84 1.30 -6.83 17.31
N ILE A 85 0.48 -6.46 16.32
CA ILE A 85 0.62 -6.95 14.94
C ILE A 85 1.16 -5.81 14.09
N SER A 86 2.36 -6.01 13.52
CA SER A 86 3.08 -5.03 12.72
C SER A 86 3.10 -5.47 11.26
N LEU A 87 2.29 -4.78 10.43
CA LEU A 87 2.07 -5.13 9.01
C LEU A 87 2.72 -4.07 8.12
N HIS A 88 3.53 -4.50 7.16
CA HIS A 88 4.34 -3.58 6.38
C HIS A 88 4.32 -3.86 4.88
N ILE A 89 4.70 -2.80 4.13
CA ILE A 89 5.00 -2.89 2.71
C ILE A 89 5.96 -4.06 2.44
N SER A 90 5.82 -4.67 1.25
CA SER A 90 6.65 -5.77 0.79
C SER A 90 8.13 -5.59 1.15
N SER A 91 8.70 -6.59 1.84
CA SER A 91 10.12 -6.67 2.17
C SER A 91 11.02 -6.72 0.92
N ARG A 92 10.44 -7.07 -0.24
CA ARG A 92 11.12 -7.10 -1.54
C ARG A 92 11.21 -5.71 -2.19
N MET A 93 10.41 -4.74 -1.73
CA MET A 93 10.40 -3.36 -2.23
C MET A 93 11.02 -2.36 -1.25
N SER A 94 10.98 -2.66 0.06
CA SER A 94 11.45 -1.76 1.11
C SER A 94 12.09 -2.53 2.26
N GLY A 95 13.10 -1.93 2.90
CA GLY A 95 13.66 -2.45 4.14
C GLY A 95 12.82 -2.16 5.39
N THR A 96 11.60 -1.62 5.24
CA THR A 96 10.73 -1.23 6.36
C THR A 96 10.49 -2.39 7.33
N LEU A 97 10.08 -3.57 6.81
CA LEU A 97 9.88 -4.76 7.65
C LEU A 97 11.17 -5.17 8.38
N ASN A 98 12.33 -5.09 7.73
CA ASN A 98 13.61 -5.41 8.38
C ASN A 98 13.96 -4.40 9.49
N SER A 99 13.63 -3.11 9.30
CA SER A 99 13.76 -2.09 10.35
C SER A 99 12.82 -2.40 11.53
N ALA A 100 11.58 -2.83 11.25
CA ALA A 100 10.62 -3.23 12.28
C ALA A 100 11.09 -4.42 13.10
N LEU A 101 11.59 -5.48 12.43
CA LEU A 101 12.19 -6.66 13.08
C LEU A 101 13.40 -6.28 13.94
N THR A 102 14.28 -5.43 13.42
CA THR A 102 15.47 -4.95 14.14
C THR A 102 15.08 -4.08 15.34
N GLY A 103 14.05 -3.24 15.19
CA GLY A 103 13.53 -2.40 16.28
C GLY A 103 12.95 -3.25 17.42
N ARG A 104 12.19 -4.30 17.09
CA ARG A 104 11.67 -5.25 18.10
C ARG A 104 12.80 -5.93 18.87
N ASN A 105 13.91 -6.27 18.22
CA ASN A 105 15.05 -6.92 18.89
C ASN A 105 15.78 -6.01 19.90
N GLN A 106 15.47 -4.72 19.93
CA GLN A 106 15.94 -3.77 20.97
C GLN A 106 15.06 -3.78 22.21
N LEU A 107 13.97 -4.56 22.21
CA LEU A 107 13.03 -4.70 23.31
C LEU A 107 13.09 -6.11 23.89
N ASP A 108 12.97 -6.21 25.20
CA ASP A 108 12.83 -7.49 25.90
C ASP A 108 11.36 -7.92 25.91
N THR A 109 10.83 -8.28 24.72
CA THR A 109 9.44 -8.69 24.55
C THR A 109 9.27 -9.70 23.42
N VAL A 110 8.24 -10.54 23.54
CA VAL A 110 7.78 -11.48 22.50
C VAL A 110 6.43 -11.07 21.87
N HIS A 111 5.85 -9.98 22.37
CA HIS A 111 4.48 -9.55 22.03
C HIS A 111 4.35 -8.84 20.67
N VAL A 112 5.35 -8.90 19.78
CA VAL A 112 5.27 -8.29 18.44
C VAL A 112 5.31 -9.37 17.38
N GLN A 113 4.23 -9.49 16.60
CA GLN A 113 4.10 -10.37 15.45
C GLN A 113 4.20 -9.54 14.17
N PHE A 114 4.78 -10.11 13.12
CA PHE A 114 5.03 -9.40 11.87
C PHE A 114 4.31 -10.04 10.69
N VAL A 115 3.79 -9.20 9.81
CA VAL A 115 3.21 -9.63 8.54
C VAL A 115 3.87 -8.88 7.40
N ASP A 116 4.51 -9.62 6.48
CA ASP A 116 4.91 -9.10 5.17
C ASP A 116 3.72 -9.16 4.23
N THR A 117 3.21 -8.01 3.82
CA THR A 117 2.02 -7.99 2.95
C THR A 117 2.34 -8.33 1.50
N LEU A 118 3.63 -8.37 1.13
CA LEU A 118 4.11 -8.55 -0.25
C LEU A 118 3.44 -7.58 -1.25
N ASN A 119 3.00 -6.45 -0.75
CA ASN A 119 2.17 -5.48 -1.46
C ASN A 119 2.54 -4.04 -1.07
N ALA A 120 1.82 -3.04 -1.61
CA ALA A 120 1.90 -1.63 -1.25
C ALA A 120 0.51 -0.99 -1.27
N ALA A 121 0.40 0.22 -0.77
CA ALA A 121 -0.83 1.01 -0.72
C ALA A 121 -1.97 0.25 0.01
N LEU A 122 -3.20 0.28 -0.46
CA LEU A 122 -4.28 -0.50 0.15
C LEU A 122 -4.05 -2.02 0.13
N GLY A 123 -3.04 -2.52 -0.61
CA GLY A 123 -2.56 -3.89 -0.45
C GLY A 123 -1.90 -4.16 0.91
N VAL A 124 -1.45 -3.11 1.61
CA VAL A 124 -1.06 -3.11 3.04
C VAL A 124 -2.26 -2.67 3.89
N GLY A 125 -3.00 -1.67 3.41
CA GLY A 125 -4.11 -1.05 4.15
C GLY A 125 -5.25 -2.03 4.44
N PHE A 126 -5.71 -2.82 3.48
CA PHE A 126 -6.80 -3.79 3.71
C PHE A 126 -6.44 -4.86 4.74
N PRO A 127 -5.26 -5.51 4.70
CA PRO A 127 -4.82 -6.38 5.79
C PRO A 127 -4.79 -5.69 7.16
N ALA A 128 -4.33 -4.43 7.23
CA ALA A 128 -4.30 -3.67 8.48
C ALA A 128 -5.72 -3.35 8.99
N MET A 129 -6.62 -2.92 8.11
CA MET A 129 -8.03 -2.67 8.44
C MET A 129 -8.72 -3.97 8.93
N ARG A 130 -8.44 -5.11 8.27
CA ARG A 130 -9.00 -6.40 8.70
C ARG A 130 -8.48 -6.83 10.07
N ALA A 131 -7.20 -6.59 10.37
CA ALA A 131 -6.64 -6.84 11.69
C ALA A 131 -7.36 -6.01 12.77
N VAL A 132 -7.63 -4.73 12.50
CA VAL A 132 -8.41 -3.84 13.37
C VAL A 132 -9.80 -4.40 13.62
N GLU A 133 -10.57 -4.69 12.55
CA GLU A 133 -11.94 -5.23 12.69
C GLU A 133 -12.01 -6.47 13.58
N LEU A 134 -11.05 -7.38 13.41
CA LEU A 134 -11.00 -8.62 14.20
C LEU A 134 -10.56 -8.37 15.64
N ALA A 135 -9.59 -7.47 15.86
CA ALA A 135 -9.13 -7.08 17.19
C ALA A 135 -10.26 -6.41 17.99
N GLU A 136 -11.00 -5.48 17.38
CA GLU A 136 -12.16 -4.81 17.99
C GLU A 136 -13.31 -5.79 18.27
N ALA A 137 -13.47 -6.81 17.44
CA ALA A 137 -14.42 -7.90 17.68
C ALA A 137 -13.97 -8.88 18.77
N GLY A 138 -12.79 -8.70 19.39
CA GLY A 138 -12.25 -9.54 20.45
C GLY A 138 -11.72 -10.90 19.97
N ALA A 139 -11.36 -11.04 18.70
CA ALA A 139 -10.80 -12.28 18.19
C ALA A 139 -9.43 -12.59 18.83
N PRO A 140 -9.09 -13.86 19.08
CA PRO A 140 -7.78 -14.26 19.57
C PRO A 140 -6.65 -13.90 18.60
N LEU A 141 -5.47 -13.52 19.09
CA LEU A 141 -4.30 -13.14 18.28
C LEU A 141 -4.01 -14.13 17.13
N ALA A 142 -3.98 -15.42 17.42
CA ALA A 142 -3.72 -16.45 16.41
C ALA A 142 -4.76 -16.44 15.28
N GLN A 143 -6.02 -16.16 15.58
CA GLN A 143 -7.09 -16.02 14.58
C GLN A 143 -6.88 -14.75 13.73
N VAL A 144 -6.55 -13.62 14.37
CA VAL A 144 -6.28 -12.37 13.65
C VAL A 144 -5.14 -12.55 12.65
N ILE A 145 -4.02 -13.13 13.09
CA ILE A 145 -2.86 -13.39 12.24
C ILE A 145 -3.24 -14.28 11.06
N ALA A 146 -3.89 -15.42 11.32
CA ALA A 146 -4.28 -16.37 10.27
C ALA A 146 -5.23 -15.75 9.24
N GLU A 147 -6.18 -14.92 9.68
CA GLU A 147 -7.11 -14.20 8.79
C GLU A 147 -6.40 -13.14 7.94
N VAL A 148 -5.47 -12.39 8.54
CA VAL A 148 -4.68 -11.38 7.84
C VAL A 148 -3.76 -12.02 6.80
N GLU A 149 -3.04 -13.09 7.14
CA GLU A 149 -2.20 -13.83 6.20
C GLU A 149 -3.01 -14.42 5.05
N ALA A 150 -4.18 -14.99 5.34
CA ALA A 150 -5.10 -15.48 4.31
C ALA A 150 -5.63 -14.34 3.42
N LEU A 151 -5.83 -13.13 3.96
CA LEU A 151 -6.26 -11.98 3.20
C LEU A 151 -5.12 -11.46 2.30
N VAL A 152 -3.88 -11.45 2.77
CA VAL A 152 -2.71 -11.10 1.96
C VAL A 152 -2.64 -11.98 0.70
N GLN A 153 -2.85 -13.29 0.81
CA GLN A 153 -2.79 -14.24 -0.32
C GLN A 153 -3.90 -14.02 -1.37
N ARG A 154 -5.02 -13.42 -1.00
CA ARG A 154 -6.16 -13.13 -1.89
C ARG A 154 -6.30 -11.64 -2.23
N THR A 155 -5.26 -10.85 -1.92
CA THR A 155 -5.17 -9.42 -2.27
C THR A 155 -4.34 -9.24 -3.52
N HIS A 156 -4.95 -8.67 -4.55
CA HIS A 156 -4.36 -8.47 -5.87
C HIS A 156 -4.31 -6.99 -6.21
N THR A 157 -3.13 -6.50 -6.59
CA THR A 157 -2.93 -5.09 -6.97
C THR A 157 -2.58 -4.99 -8.44
N TYR A 158 -3.28 -4.09 -9.14
CA TYR A 158 -3.05 -3.76 -10.54
C TYR A 158 -2.95 -2.26 -10.70
N PHE A 159 -2.05 -1.80 -11.56
CA PHE A 159 -1.91 -0.37 -11.78
C PHE A 159 -1.38 -0.05 -13.18
N VAL A 160 -1.80 1.10 -13.68
CA VAL A 160 -1.34 1.70 -14.92
C VAL A 160 -0.69 3.03 -14.58
N LEU A 161 0.55 3.21 -15.03
CA LEU A 161 1.32 4.43 -14.86
C LEU A 161 1.44 5.16 -16.19
N ASP A 162 1.46 6.49 -16.16
CA ASP A 162 1.76 7.24 -17.38
C ASP A 162 3.21 7.04 -17.82
N SER A 163 4.14 6.85 -16.88
CA SER A 163 5.56 6.60 -17.15
C SER A 163 6.16 5.62 -16.15
N LEU A 164 7.00 4.66 -16.63
CA LEU A 164 7.82 3.82 -15.75
C LEU A 164 9.08 4.53 -15.23
N THR A 165 9.36 5.75 -15.68
CA THR A 165 10.56 6.51 -15.30
C THR A 165 10.70 6.67 -13.79
N TYR A 166 9.58 6.83 -13.07
CA TYR A 166 9.58 6.95 -11.62
C TYR A 166 9.98 5.63 -10.95
N LEU A 167 9.42 4.50 -11.38
CA LEU A 167 9.80 3.15 -10.90
C LEU A 167 11.27 2.84 -11.22
N GLU A 168 11.75 3.21 -12.41
CA GLU A 168 13.11 2.97 -12.86
C GLU A 168 14.12 3.78 -12.03
N ARG A 169 13.89 5.10 -11.89
CA ARG A 169 14.74 5.99 -11.07
C ARG A 169 14.79 5.55 -9.62
N GLY A 170 13.67 5.09 -9.08
CA GLY A 170 13.57 4.59 -7.72
C GLY A 170 14.08 3.16 -7.51
N GLY A 171 14.41 2.42 -8.57
CA GLY A 171 14.86 1.02 -8.48
C GLY A 171 13.76 0.02 -8.08
N ARG A 172 12.48 0.40 -8.09
CA ARG A 172 11.32 -0.46 -7.76
C ARG A 172 10.59 -0.96 -9.00
N ILE A 173 11.20 -0.82 -10.16
CA ILE A 173 10.68 -1.31 -11.44
C ILE A 173 10.57 -2.85 -11.51
N GLY A 174 11.32 -3.59 -10.69
CA GLY A 174 11.27 -5.05 -10.60
C GLY A 174 11.45 -5.73 -11.97
N LYS A 175 10.64 -6.76 -12.26
CA LYS A 175 10.70 -7.47 -13.55
C LYS A 175 10.20 -6.62 -14.73
N ALA A 176 9.49 -5.51 -14.48
CA ALA A 176 9.11 -4.57 -15.54
C ALA A 176 10.33 -3.86 -16.18
N ALA A 177 11.53 -3.96 -15.61
CA ALA A 177 12.78 -3.49 -16.24
C ALA A 177 13.00 -4.09 -17.63
N ALA A 178 12.54 -5.31 -17.88
CA ALA A 178 12.66 -5.98 -19.17
C ALA A 178 11.91 -5.24 -20.32
N ILE A 179 10.97 -4.36 -19.99
CA ILE A 179 10.21 -3.57 -20.98
C ILE A 179 10.52 -2.07 -20.92
N ALA A 180 11.40 -1.62 -20.03
CA ALA A 180 11.73 -0.19 -19.85
C ALA A 180 12.17 0.49 -21.14
N ALA A 181 12.97 -0.17 -21.97
CA ALA A 181 13.41 0.35 -23.26
C ALA A 181 12.26 0.58 -24.27
N SER A 182 11.10 -0.04 -24.07
CA SER A 182 9.93 0.05 -24.96
C SER A 182 8.89 1.06 -24.46
N ILE A 183 9.14 1.73 -23.34
CA ILE A 183 8.15 2.47 -22.56
C ILE A 183 7.49 3.63 -23.30
N LEU A 184 8.21 4.29 -24.21
CA LEU A 184 7.65 5.38 -25.04
C LEU A 184 6.50 4.92 -25.95
N LYS A 185 6.33 3.59 -26.11
CA LYS A 185 5.38 2.98 -27.06
C LYS A 185 4.31 2.14 -26.39
N ILE A 186 4.34 1.98 -25.06
CA ILE A 186 3.41 1.13 -24.31
C ILE A 186 2.94 1.81 -23.01
N LYS A 187 1.75 1.43 -22.56
CA LYS A 187 1.16 1.80 -21.26
C LYS A 187 0.85 0.51 -20.48
N PRO A 188 1.85 -0.12 -19.87
CA PRO A 188 1.70 -1.45 -19.30
C PRO A 188 0.70 -1.46 -18.15
N VAL A 189 -0.03 -2.58 -18.03
CA VAL A 189 -0.71 -2.94 -16.80
C VAL A 189 0.28 -3.69 -15.95
N LEU A 190 0.55 -3.17 -14.77
CA LEU A 190 1.49 -3.72 -13.80
C LEU A 190 0.75 -4.39 -12.66
N THR A 191 1.45 -5.26 -11.94
CA THR A 191 0.98 -5.95 -10.74
C THR A 191 2.15 -6.23 -9.81
N TYR A 192 1.88 -6.78 -8.64
CA TYR A 192 2.91 -7.37 -7.78
C TYR A 192 2.81 -8.89 -7.83
N ILE A 193 3.94 -9.57 -8.06
CA ILE A 193 4.11 -11.02 -7.97
C ILE A 193 5.28 -11.27 -7.00
N ASP A 194 5.02 -12.07 -5.97
CA ASP A 194 6.01 -12.35 -4.92
C ASP A 194 6.61 -11.07 -4.32
N GLY A 195 5.80 -10.04 -4.15
CA GLY A 195 6.20 -8.78 -3.54
C GLY A 195 7.07 -7.86 -4.41
N VAL A 196 7.21 -8.11 -5.71
CA VAL A 196 7.94 -7.24 -6.66
C VAL A 196 7.06 -6.82 -7.82
N THR A 197 7.35 -5.66 -8.39
CA THR A 197 6.65 -5.17 -9.60
C THR A 197 6.87 -6.12 -10.77
N ASP A 198 5.79 -6.51 -11.43
CA ASP A 198 5.79 -7.36 -12.63
C ASP A 198 4.81 -6.82 -13.68
N VAL A 199 4.91 -7.33 -14.89
CA VAL A 199 4.09 -6.91 -16.05
C VAL A 199 2.97 -7.90 -16.27
N MET A 200 1.72 -7.44 -16.09
CA MET A 200 0.52 -8.22 -16.39
C MET A 200 0.14 -8.19 -17.87
N ASP A 201 0.22 -6.98 -18.49
CA ASP A 201 -0.12 -6.80 -19.92
C ASP A 201 0.66 -5.59 -20.51
N ARG A 202 0.77 -5.51 -21.85
CA ARG A 202 1.59 -4.52 -22.56
C ARG A 202 0.80 -3.73 -23.63
N PRO A 203 -0.32 -3.10 -23.28
CA PRO A 203 -1.08 -2.28 -24.21
C PRO A 203 -0.27 -1.07 -24.66
N ARG A 204 -0.63 -0.54 -25.87
CA ARG A 204 0.07 0.61 -26.45
C ARG A 204 -0.53 1.95 -26.06
N THR A 205 -1.78 1.97 -25.62
CA THR A 205 -2.49 3.21 -25.27
C THR A 205 -3.13 3.09 -23.90
N LYS A 206 -3.31 4.22 -23.21
CA LYS A 206 -4.00 4.29 -21.92
C LYS A 206 -5.42 3.73 -22.03
N LYS A 207 -6.14 4.03 -23.12
CA LYS A 207 -7.49 3.51 -23.36
C LYS A 207 -7.50 1.97 -23.31
N VAL A 208 -6.62 1.31 -24.06
CA VAL A 208 -6.53 -0.16 -24.06
C VAL A 208 -6.07 -0.69 -22.70
N ALA A 209 -5.18 0.02 -21.98
CA ALA A 209 -4.79 -0.36 -20.63
C ALA A 209 -5.98 -0.37 -19.66
N LEU A 210 -6.86 0.64 -19.75
CA LEU A 210 -8.09 0.69 -18.94
C LEU A 210 -9.08 -0.42 -19.33
N GLU A 211 -9.22 -0.73 -20.61
CA GLU A 211 -10.02 -1.89 -21.06
C GLU A 211 -9.48 -3.21 -20.49
N ARG A 212 -8.14 -3.35 -20.38
CA ARG A 212 -7.51 -4.52 -19.72
C ARG A 212 -7.77 -4.55 -18.22
N LEU A 213 -7.72 -3.40 -17.54
CA LEU A 213 -8.09 -3.32 -16.11
C LEU A 213 -9.54 -3.76 -15.89
N TRP A 214 -10.48 -3.33 -16.76
CA TRP A 214 -11.86 -3.77 -16.69
C TRP A 214 -11.99 -5.29 -16.86
N ALA A 215 -11.30 -5.88 -17.84
CA ALA A 215 -11.31 -7.33 -18.04
C ALA A 215 -10.72 -8.11 -16.83
N ILE A 216 -9.72 -7.51 -16.13
CA ILE A 216 -9.18 -8.07 -14.89
C ILE A 216 -10.22 -8.00 -13.77
N ILE A 217 -10.86 -6.85 -13.58
CA ILE A 217 -11.94 -6.67 -12.59
C ILE A 217 -13.04 -7.69 -12.82
N ASP A 218 -13.56 -7.79 -14.08
CA ASP A 218 -14.64 -8.71 -14.44
C ASP A 218 -14.30 -10.15 -14.08
N LYS A 219 -13.04 -10.56 -14.31
CA LYS A 219 -12.54 -11.90 -13.96
C LYS A 219 -12.52 -12.15 -12.45
N HIS A 220 -12.10 -11.16 -11.65
CA HIS A 220 -12.14 -11.27 -10.18
C HIS A 220 -13.59 -11.28 -9.67
N MET A 221 -14.46 -10.45 -10.25
CA MET A 221 -15.88 -10.41 -9.88
C MET A 221 -16.58 -11.75 -10.05
N GLN A 222 -16.21 -12.53 -11.10
CA GLN A 222 -16.73 -13.88 -11.31
C GLN A 222 -16.33 -14.88 -10.21
N LYS A 223 -15.18 -14.66 -9.56
CA LYS A 223 -14.72 -15.48 -8.42
C LYS A 223 -15.33 -15.05 -7.07
N GLY A 224 -15.86 -13.84 -7.05
CA GLY A 224 -16.35 -13.17 -5.84
C GLY A 224 -15.31 -12.24 -5.23
N VAL A 225 -15.70 -10.98 -5.01
CA VAL A 225 -14.88 -9.92 -4.44
C VAL A 225 -15.48 -9.42 -3.14
N GLU A 226 -14.63 -9.16 -2.16
CA GLU A 226 -15.00 -8.67 -0.84
C GLU A 226 -14.86 -7.14 -0.76
N TYR A 227 -13.70 -6.61 -1.18
CA TYR A 227 -13.38 -5.17 -1.20
C TYR A 227 -12.64 -4.78 -2.46
N VAL A 228 -12.79 -3.52 -2.87
CA VAL A 228 -11.98 -2.91 -3.94
C VAL A 228 -11.46 -1.56 -3.49
N GLY A 229 -10.15 -1.34 -3.65
CA GLY A 229 -9.50 -0.05 -3.43
C GLY A 229 -9.12 0.59 -4.76
N PHE A 230 -9.29 1.91 -4.85
CA PHE A 230 -8.82 2.71 -5.97
C PHE A 230 -7.79 3.71 -5.48
N HIS A 231 -6.74 3.92 -6.28
CA HIS A 231 -5.67 4.87 -5.98
C HIS A 231 -5.46 5.86 -7.11
N TYR A 232 -5.21 7.10 -6.74
CA TYR A 232 -4.80 8.18 -7.62
C TYR A 232 -3.55 8.90 -7.08
N GLY A 233 -2.84 9.58 -7.97
CA GLY A 233 -1.78 10.52 -7.63
C GLY A 233 -2.29 11.95 -7.64
N ALA A 234 -2.03 12.69 -8.74
CA ALA A 234 -2.58 14.03 -8.99
C ALA A 234 -3.87 13.99 -9.82
N ASN A 235 -4.24 12.85 -10.39
CA ASN A 235 -5.33 12.68 -11.37
C ASN A 235 -6.65 12.22 -10.75
N ARG A 236 -7.04 12.80 -9.61
CA ARG A 236 -8.23 12.42 -8.80
C ARG A 236 -9.50 12.26 -9.63
N THR A 237 -9.86 13.27 -10.42
CA THR A 237 -11.10 13.27 -11.21
C THR A 237 -11.23 12.09 -12.18
N GLU A 238 -10.10 11.67 -12.77
CA GLU A 238 -10.07 10.51 -13.66
C GLU A 238 -10.40 9.22 -12.91
N VAL A 239 -9.73 9.01 -11.76
CA VAL A 239 -9.91 7.78 -10.98
C VAL A 239 -11.27 7.74 -10.28
N GLU A 240 -11.80 8.88 -9.83
CA GLU A 240 -13.19 8.98 -9.36
C GLU A 240 -14.20 8.60 -10.46
N GLY A 241 -13.92 8.98 -11.71
CA GLY A 241 -14.74 8.57 -12.85
C GLY A 241 -14.74 7.05 -13.02
N PHE A 242 -13.55 6.44 -12.92
CA PHE A 242 -13.38 4.99 -13.01
C PHE A 242 -14.10 4.27 -11.83
N GLN A 243 -13.96 4.78 -10.60
CA GLN A 243 -14.65 4.24 -9.43
C GLN A 243 -16.18 4.36 -9.56
N ARG A 244 -16.72 5.52 -10.02
CA ARG A 244 -18.15 5.67 -10.26
C ARG A 244 -18.69 4.66 -11.27
N GLU A 245 -17.94 4.39 -12.34
CA GLU A 245 -18.29 3.36 -13.30
C GLU A 245 -18.29 1.97 -12.65
N PHE A 246 -17.28 1.66 -11.81
CA PHE A 246 -17.24 0.41 -11.04
C PHE A 246 -18.47 0.25 -10.15
N THR A 247 -18.82 1.25 -9.35
CA THR A 247 -19.99 1.19 -8.44
C THR A 247 -21.33 1.14 -9.18
N SER A 248 -21.38 1.60 -10.43
CA SER A 248 -22.57 1.43 -11.28
C SER A 248 -22.75 0.02 -11.81
N ARG A 249 -21.65 -0.74 -11.94
CA ARG A 249 -21.66 -2.12 -12.47
C ARG A 249 -21.75 -3.18 -11.36
N TYR A 250 -21.18 -2.88 -10.18
CA TYR A 250 -20.99 -3.88 -9.12
C TYR A 250 -21.40 -3.34 -7.76
N ASN A 251 -22.13 -4.15 -7.01
CA ASN A 251 -22.51 -3.86 -5.62
C ASN A 251 -21.46 -4.45 -4.66
N VAL A 252 -20.24 -3.86 -4.68
CA VAL A 252 -19.11 -4.25 -3.82
C VAL A 252 -18.58 -2.98 -3.14
N PRO A 253 -18.29 -3.02 -1.82
CA PRO A 253 -17.69 -1.90 -1.12
C PRO A 253 -16.39 -1.46 -1.80
N SER A 254 -16.23 -0.15 -2.00
CA SER A 254 -15.02 0.40 -2.61
C SER A 254 -14.53 1.64 -1.88
N ILE A 255 -13.20 1.77 -1.81
CA ILE A 255 -12.51 2.89 -1.19
C ILE A 255 -11.68 3.60 -2.26
N LEU A 256 -11.62 4.94 -2.20
CA LEU A 256 -10.74 5.75 -3.02
C LEU A 256 -9.77 6.49 -2.10
N THR A 257 -8.47 6.27 -2.28
CA THR A 257 -7.43 6.98 -1.53
C THR A 257 -6.38 7.59 -2.46
N GLN A 258 -5.82 8.73 -2.05
CA GLN A 258 -4.65 9.30 -2.70
C GLN A 258 -3.40 8.54 -2.23
N LEU A 259 -2.49 8.24 -3.15
CA LEU A 259 -1.19 7.71 -2.75
C LEU A 259 -0.41 8.77 -1.98
N GLY A 260 0.18 8.37 -0.86
CA GLY A 260 1.10 9.22 -0.11
C GLY A 260 2.39 9.53 -0.89
N PRO A 261 3.15 10.57 -0.47
CA PRO A 261 4.39 11.01 -1.11
C PRO A 261 5.40 9.90 -1.37
N VAL A 262 5.59 8.98 -0.44
CA VAL A 262 6.54 7.86 -0.60
C VAL A 262 6.14 6.95 -1.75
N VAL A 263 4.89 6.50 -1.80
CA VAL A 263 4.41 5.65 -2.92
C VAL A 263 4.37 6.46 -4.21
N GLY A 264 3.94 7.73 -4.15
CA GLY A 264 3.92 8.68 -5.26
C GLY A 264 5.27 8.92 -5.92
N THR A 265 6.36 8.85 -5.14
CA THR A 265 7.75 8.94 -5.65
C THR A 265 8.04 7.87 -6.71
N TYR A 266 7.42 6.70 -6.61
CA TYR A 266 7.62 5.59 -7.52
C TYR A 266 6.52 5.44 -8.58
N SER A 267 5.29 5.81 -8.26
CA SER A 267 4.17 5.74 -9.21
C SER A 267 4.13 6.93 -10.18
N GLY A 268 4.66 8.08 -9.77
CA GLY A 268 4.45 9.34 -10.48
C GLY A 268 3.06 9.93 -10.22
N PRO A 269 2.77 11.11 -10.83
CA PRO A 269 1.54 11.85 -10.56
C PRO A 269 0.30 11.27 -11.25
N ASP A 270 0.48 10.70 -12.45
CA ASP A 270 -0.63 10.19 -13.27
C ASP A 270 -0.66 8.67 -13.23
N MET A 271 -1.53 8.13 -12.39
CA MET A 271 -1.66 6.70 -12.22
C MET A 271 -3.09 6.30 -11.90
N ILE A 272 -3.45 5.08 -12.24
CA ILE A 272 -4.67 4.41 -11.76
C ILE A 272 -4.24 3.11 -11.11
N GLY A 273 -4.49 2.99 -9.81
CA GLY A 273 -4.25 1.78 -9.04
C GLY A 273 -5.58 1.14 -8.61
N ILE A 274 -5.61 -0.18 -8.61
CA ILE A 274 -6.74 -0.97 -8.16
C ILE A 274 -6.21 -2.09 -7.27
N VAL A 275 -6.78 -2.21 -6.09
CA VAL A 275 -6.54 -3.32 -5.17
C VAL A 275 -7.83 -4.10 -5.02
N ILE A 276 -7.79 -5.39 -5.29
CA ILE A 276 -8.94 -6.30 -5.25
C ILE A 276 -8.69 -7.35 -4.19
N VAL A 277 -9.61 -7.50 -3.26
CA VAL A 277 -9.62 -8.59 -2.28
C VAL A 277 -10.68 -9.60 -2.68
N GLU A 278 -10.25 -10.79 -3.10
CA GLU A 278 -11.16 -11.91 -3.40
C GLU A 278 -11.79 -12.46 -2.12
N LYS A 279 -13.01 -12.96 -2.20
CA LYS A 279 -13.66 -13.70 -1.10
C LYS A 279 -12.88 -14.98 -0.79
N LYS A 280 -12.98 -15.47 0.43
CA LYS A 280 -12.50 -16.82 0.76
C LYS A 280 -13.20 -17.83 -0.14
N SER A 281 -12.42 -18.71 -0.73
CA SER A 281 -12.99 -19.93 -1.37
C SER A 281 -13.68 -20.77 -0.30
N GLN A 282 -14.91 -21.15 -0.56
CA GLN A 282 -15.67 -22.04 0.33
C GLN A 282 -15.03 -23.43 0.36
#